data_1f7a6f4c57b2a13f9fdf26549bd4708f
#
_entry.id   1f7a6f4c57b2a13f9fdf26549bd4708f
#
_cell.length_a   1.000
_cell.length_b   1.000
_cell.length_c   1.000
_cell.angle_alpha   90.00
_cell.angle_beta   90.00
_cell.angle_gamma   90.00
#
_symmetry.space_group_name_H-M   'P 1'
#
loop_
_entity.id
_entity.type
_entity.pdbx_description
1 polymer ?
#
loop_
_entity_poly.entity_id
_entity_poly.type
_entity_poly.pdbx_seq_one_letter_code
_entity_poly.pdbx_strand_id
1 'polypeptide(L)'
;SAATGIGNPIVYVGSKTGRDGIHGATMASADFGEDAEAKRPTVQVGDPFAEKLLLEACLEIMEKGCVIAIQDMGAAGLTCSAVEMGAKGDLGVDLILDSVPTRETGMSAYEMMLSESQERMLMVLKPEKEKEAEAIFTKWGLDFAIVGYTTPSKRFVVKHGGDVMADLPIKELGDEAPLYDRPHVASAPLPVVHAREVEPPLGISAALEKLIATPELCSKRWV
;
A
#
# COMPACT_ATOMS: atom_id res chain seq x y z
N SER A 1 2.38 7.09 -6.73
CA SER A 1 2.71 7.97 -7.88
C SER A 1 1.45 8.38 -8.63
N ALA A 2 1.54 9.40 -9.52
CA ALA A 2 0.43 9.87 -10.35
C ALA A 2 0.33 9.05 -11.66
N ALA A 3 -0.85 8.56 -12.01
CA ALA A 3 -1.11 7.96 -13.31
C ALA A 3 -1.05 9.03 -14.41
N THR A 4 -0.50 8.70 -15.57
CA THR A 4 -0.50 9.58 -16.75
C THR A 4 -0.80 8.78 -18.01
N GLY A 5 -1.33 9.46 -19.04
CA GLY A 5 -1.72 8.85 -20.31
C GLY A 5 -3.08 8.14 -20.23
N ILE A 6 -3.87 8.29 -21.28
CA ILE A 6 -5.19 7.65 -21.43
C ILE A 6 -5.01 6.31 -22.12
N GLY A 7 -5.72 5.28 -21.66
CA GLY A 7 -5.67 3.92 -22.21
C GLY A 7 -4.46 3.09 -21.76
N ASN A 8 -3.65 3.60 -20.83
CA ASN A 8 -2.53 2.86 -20.29
C ASN A 8 -3.01 1.70 -19.42
N PRO A 9 -2.37 0.52 -19.52
CA PRO A 9 -2.76 -0.64 -18.74
C PRO A 9 -2.46 -0.45 -17.26
N ILE A 10 -3.44 -0.84 -16.44
CA ILE A 10 -3.30 -0.94 -14.99
C ILE A 10 -3.05 -2.41 -14.69
N VAL A 11 -1.92 -2.70 -14.05
CA VAL A 11 -1.52 -4.07 -13.76
C VAL A 11 -1.43 -4.33 -12.27
N TYR A 12 -1.89 -5.49 -11.90
CA TYR A 12 -1.77 -6.08 -10.58
C TYR A 12 -0.56 -7.01 -10.57
N VAL A 13 0.27 -6.92 -9.55
CA VAL A 13 1.45 -7.77 -9.39
C VAL A 13 1.64 -8.20 -7.94
N GLY A 14 2.25 -9.37 -7.75
CA GLY A 14 2.58 -9.89 -6.42
C GLY A 14 1.73 -11.08 -6.00
N SER A 15 1.39 -11.16 -4.72
CA SER A 15 0.60 -12.25 -4.15
C SER A 15 -0.87 -12.18 -4.55
N LYS A 16 -1.58 -13.31 -4.48
CA LYS A 16 -3.01 -13.37 -4.80
C LYS A 16 -3.87 -12.72 -3.72
N THR A 17 -4.96 -12.10 -4.14
CA THR A 17 -5.96 -11.51 -3.25
C THR A 17 -6.75 -12.58 -2.51
N GLY A 18 -6.83 -12.48 -1.20
CA GLY A 18 -7.64 -13.34 -0.31
C GLY A 18 -8.62 -12.51 0.52
N ARG A 19 -9.40 -13.19 1.39
CA ARG A 19 -10.35 -12.52 2.32
C ARG A 19 -9.70 -12.00 3.60
N ASP A 20 -8.39 -11.82 3.60
CA ASP A 20 -7.65 -11.29 4.75
C ASP A 20 -7.57 -9.75 4.71
N GLY A 21 -7.48 -9.16 5.89
CA GLY A 21 -7.32 -7.72 6.09
C GLY A 21 -8.54 -6.88 5.76
N ILE A 22 -9.68 -7.44 5.37
CA ILE A 22 -10.89 -6.69 5.10
C ILE A 22 -11.31 -5.94 6.39
N HIS A 23 -11.37 -4.60 6.30
CA HIS A 23 -11.53 -3.70 7.45
C HIS A 23 -10.33 -3.68 8.44
N GLY A 24 -9.15 -4.12 8.05
CA GLY A 24 -7.95 -4.13 8.90
C GLY A 24 -7.59 -2.75 9.43
N ALA A 25 -7.63 -1.73 8.60
CA ALA A 25 -7.40 -0.34 9.02
C ALA A 25 -8.42 0.14 10.07
N THR A 26 -9.69 -0.23 9.93
CA THR A 26 -10.73 0.09 10.93
C THR A 26 -10.47 -0.63 12.25
N MET A 27 -10.04 -1.89 12.20
CA MET A 27 -9.69 -2.67 13.39
C MET A 27 -8.48 -2.07 14.12
N ALA A 28 -7.48 -1.58 13.40
CA ALA A 28 -6.31 -0.95 14.01
C ALA A 28 -6.63 0.33 14.81
N SER A 29 -7.78 0.95 14.53
CA SER A 29 -8.28 2.13 15.24
C SER A 29 -9.31 1.80 16.32
N ALA A 30 -9.66 0.53 16.53
CA ALA A 30 -10.65 0.09 17.50
C ALA A 30 -9.98 -0.46 18.77
N ASP A 31 -10.66 -0.30 19.91
CA ASP A 31 -10.24 -0.97 21.14
C ASP A 31 -10.44 -2.49 21.03
N PHE A 32 -9.44 -3.26 21.49
CA PHE A 32 -9.54 -4.72 21.55
C PHE A 32 -10.49 -5.13 22.68
N GLY A 33 -11.69 -5.59 22.33
CA GLY A 33 -12.66 -6.16 23.25
C GLY A 33 -12.66 -7.69 23.25
N GLU A 34 -13.62 -8.29 23.97
CA GLU A 34 -13.78 -9.75 24.10
C GLU A 34 -14.07 -10.48 22.77
N ASP A 35 -14.40 -9.75 21.68
CA ASP A 35 -14.75 -10.28 20.36
C ASP A 35 -13.53 -10.46 19.41
N ALA A 36 -12.32 -10.56 19.94
CA ALA A 36 -11.08 -10.63 19.13
C ALA A 36 -11.06 -11.83 18.16
N GLU A 37 -11.66 -12.97 18.53
CA GLU A 37 -11.71 -14.14 17.63
C GLU A 37 -12.64 -13.94 16.41
N ALA A 38 -13.75 -13.24 16.59
CA ALA A 38 -14.68 -12.92 15.49
C ALA A 38 -14.07 -11.95 14.46
N LYS A 39 -13.05 -11.18 14.86
CA LYS A 39 -12.33 -10.21 14.01
C LYS A 39 -11.10 -10.81 13.31
N ARG A 40 -10.86 -12.10 13.45
CA ARG A 40 -9.72 -12.80 12.82
C ARG A 40 -9.60 -12.59 11.30
N PRO A 41 -10.68 -12.51 10.50
CA PRO A 41 -10.60 -12.21 9.08
C PRO A 41 -10.05 -10.82 8.74
N THR A 42 -10.01 -9.91 9.72
CA THR A 42 -9.47 -8.55 9.54
C THR A 42 -7.95 -8.49 9.72
N VAL A 43 -7.31 -9.58 10.14
CA VAL A 43 -5.86 -9.67 10.29
C VAL A 43 -5.22 -9.81 8.92
N GLN A 44 -4.23 -8.98 8.65
CA GLN A 44 -3.41 -9.07 7.45
C GLN A 44 -2.44 -10.25 7.56
N VAL A 45 -2.34 -11.04 6.50
CA VAL A 45 -1.37 -12.13 6.39
C VAL A 45 -0.24 -11.69 5.46
N GLY A 46 0.99 -11.75 5.92
CA GLY A 46 2.17 -11.39 5.15
C GLY A 46 3.12 -12.59 4.96
N ASP A 47 3.88 -12.58 3.87
CA ASP A 47 4.93 -13.53 3.54
C ASP A 47 6.24 -12.78 3.24
N PRO A 48 7.21 -12.74 4.18
CA PRO A 48 8.47 -12.02 3.98
C PRO A 48 9.29 -12.51 2.79
N PHE A 49 9.11 -13.75 2.36
CA PHE A 49 9.79 -14.27 1.17
C PHE A 49 9.15 -13.71 -0.10
N ALA A 50 7.83 -13.71 -0.19
CA ALA A 50 7.10 -13.08 -1.30
C ALA A 50 7.39 -11.58 -1.38
N GLU A 51 7.47 -10.89 -0.23
CA GLU A 51 7.85 -9.47 -0.15
C GLU A 51 9.23 -9.21 -0.77
N LYS A 52 10.22 -10.05 -0.43
CA LYS A 52 11.56 -9.96 -1.00
C LYS A 52 11.55 -10.11 -2.52
N LEU A 53 10.80 -11.08 -3.05
CA LEU A 53 10.68 -11.30 -4.49
C LEU A 53 9.99 -10.12 -5.19
N LEU A 54 8.92 -9.60 -4.58
CA LEU A 54 8.19 -8.44 -5.10
C LEU A 54 9.07 -7.19 -5.15
N LEU A 55 9.86 -6.94 -4.10
CA LEU A 55 10.80 -5.82 -4.04
C LEU A 55 11.80 -5.89 -5.19
N GLU A 56 12.45 -7.04 -5.40
CA GLU A 56 13.44 -7.21 -6.48
C GLU A 56 12.80 -7.06 -7.87
N ALA A 57 11.61 -7.64 -8.08
CA ALA A 57 10.88 -7.49 -9.33
C ALA A 57 10.49 -6.02 -9.60
N CYS A 58 10.06 -5.30 -8.57
CA CYS A 58 9.73 -3.88 -8.67
C CYS A 58 10.96 -3.01 -9.02
N LEU A 59 12.10 -3.29 -8.42
CA LEU A 59 13.34 -2.60 -8.75
C LEU A 59 13.75 -2.86 -10.21
N GLU A 60 13.71 -4.12 -10.65
CA GLU A 60 14.05 -4.50 -12.02
C GLU A 60 13.13 -3.84 -13.06
N ILE A 61 11.82 -3.84 -12.85
CA ILE A 61 10.87 -3.22 -13.80
C ILE A 61 11.04 -1.69 -13.86
N MET A 62 11.37 -1.05 -12.73
CA MET A 62 11.67 0.38 -12.69
C MET A 62 12.94 0.72 -13.48
N GLU A 63 14.01 -0.07 -13.34
CA GLU A 63 15.23 0.09 -14.16
C GLU A 63 14.98 -0.04 -15.66
N LYS A 64 14.05 -0.93 -16.07
CA LYS A 64 13.62 -1.08 -17.47
C LYS A 64 12.76 0.08 -17.97
N GLY A 65 12.37 0.99 -17.06
CA GLY A 65 11.58 2.15 -17.41
C GLY A 65 10.19 1.83 -17.94
N CYS A 66 9.60 0.69 -17.57
CA CYS A 66 8.26 0.26 -17.97
C CYS A 66 7.15 0.97 -17.20
N VAL A 67 7.43 1.41 -15.97
CA VAL A 67 6.44 1.93 -15.03
C VAL A 67 6.22 3.43 -15.24
N ILE A 68 4.95 3.83 -15.25
CA ILE A 68 4.51 5.24 -15.18
C ILE A 68 4.18 5.60 -13.73
N ALA A 69 3.37 4.77 -13.08
CA ALA A 69 2.96 4.94 -11.69
C ALA A 69 2.97 3.59 -10.97
N ILE A 70 3.23 3.62 -9.68
CA ILE A 70 3.21 2.48 -8.79
C ILE A 70 2.63 2.92 -7.44
N GLN A 71 1.80 2.05 -6.86
CA GLN A 71 1.21 2.21 -5.55
C GLN A 71 1.07 0.85 -4.88
N ASP A 72 1.35 0.78 -3.59
CA ASP A 72 1.10 -0.41 -2.79
C ASP A 72 -0.41 -0.61 -2.54
N MET A 73 -0.79 -1.85 -2.28
CA MET A 73 -2.15 -2.20 -1.89
C MET A 73 -2.20 -2.41 -0.38
N GLY A 74 -1.99 -1.33 0.37
CA GLY A 74 -2.10 -1.32 1.83
C GLY A 74 -3.55 -1.24 2.31
N ALA A 75 -3.87 -0.26 3.16
CA ALA A 75 -5.22 -0.05 3.67
C ALA A 75 -6.25 0.10 2.54
N ALA A 76 -7.36 -0.61 2.63
CA ALA A 76 -8.41 -0.70 1.61
C ALA A 76 -7.92 -1.23 0.24
N GLY A 77 -6.75 -1.88 0.18
CA GLY A 77 -6.27 -2.68 -0.93
C GLY A 77 -6.33 -2.01 -2.30
N LEU A 78 -7.04 -2.63 -3.25
CA LEU A 78 -7.23 -2.13 -4.61
C LEU A 78 -7.94 -0.79 -4.67
N THR A 79 -8.84 -0.51 -3.73
CA THR A 79 -9.59 0.75 -3.71
C THR A 79 -8.63 1.93 -3.53
N CYS A 80 -7.80 1.89 -2.48
CA CYS A 80 -6.88 2.97 -2.18
C CYS A 80 -5.86 3.17 -3.30
N SER A 81 -5.18 2.10 -3.72
CA SER A 81 -4.13 2.18 -4.74
C SER A 81 -4.62 2.73 -6.08
N ALA A 82 -5.79 2.28 -6.55
CA ALA A 82 -6.37 2.73 -7.81
C ALA A 82 -6.84 4.19 -7.76
N VAL A 83 -7.55 4.54 -6.68
CA VAL A 83 -8.07 5.91 -6.49
C VAL A 83 -6.93 6.91 -6.35
N GLU A 84 -5.91 6.61 -5.54
CA GLU A 84 -4.78 7.52 -5.36
C GLU A 84 -4.00 7.79 -6.64
N MET A 85 -3.73 6.76 -7.45
CA MET A 85 -3.01 6.95 -8.70
C MET A 85 -3.83 7.76 -9.71
N GLY A 86 -5.12 7.45 -9.82
CA GLY A 86 -6.03 8.13 -10.75
C GLY A 86 -6.28 9.59 -10.35
N ALA A 87 -6.64 9.84 -9.09
CA ALA A 87 -6.91 11.19 -8.59
C ALA A 87 -5.69 12.10 -8.72
N LYS A 88 -4.50 11.64 -8.30
CA LYS A 88 -3.23 12.37 -8.46
C LYS A 88 -2.88 12.65 -9.92
N GLY A 89 -3.36 11.82 -10.85
CA GLY A 89 -3.13 11.95 -12.29
C GLY A 89 -4.20 12.75 -13.03
N ASP A 90 -5.27 13.16 -12.36
CA ASP A 90 -6.47 13.75 -12.95
C ASP A 90 -7.09 12.88 -14.06
N LEU A 91 -7.04 11.55 -13.87
CA LEU A 91 -7.55 10.52 -14.78
C LEU A 91 -8.59 9.65 -14.09
N GLY A 92 -9.49 9.07 -14.88
CA GLY A 92 -10.35 7.98 -14.43
C GLY A 92 -9.61 6.64 -14.45
N VAL A 93 -10.16 5.69 -13.73
CA VAL A 93 -9.68 4.30 -13.63
C VAL A 93 -10.86 3.36 -13.84
N ASP A 94 -10.73 2.48 -14.82
CA ASP A 94 -11.66 1.37 -15.04
C ASP A 94 -10.99 0.07 -14.60
N LEU A 95 -11.54 -0.59 -13.57
CA LEU A 95 -11.07 -1.89 -13.08
C LEU A 95 -12.00 -3.02 -13.53
N ILE A 96 -11.42 -4.16 -13.89
CA ILE A 96 -12.09 -5.41 -14.28
C ILE A 96 -11.65 -6.48 -13.27
N LEU A 97 -12.47 -6.71 -12.25
CA LEU A 97 -12.14 -7.59 -11.14
C LEU A 97 -12.04 -9.07 -11.53
N ASP A 98 -12.68 -9.46 -12.63
CA ASP A 98 -12.58 -10.81 -13.18
C ASP A 98 -11.13 -11.20 -13.56
N SER A 99 -10.27 -10.22 -13.77
CA SER A 99 -8.84 -10.41 -14.07
C SER A 99 -7.94 -10.40 -12.83
N VAL A 100 -8.47 -10.08 -11.65
CA VAL A 100 -7.66 -10.02 -10.42
C VAL A 100 -7.30 -11.42 -9.95
N PRO A 101 -6.01 -11.75 -9.75
CA PRO A 101 -5.60 -13.03 -9.19
C PRO A 101 -6.14 -13.21 -7.77
N THR A 102 -6.94 -14.25 -7.54
CA THR A 102 -7.53 -14.54 -6.23
C THR A 102 -7.03 -15.88 -5.68
N ARG A 103 -6.86 -15.97 -4.36
CA ARG A 103 -6.54 -17.21 -3.63
C ARG A 103 -7.77 -18.08 -3.41
N GLU A 104 -8.93 -17.46 -3.36
CA GLU A 104 -10.18 -18.07 -2.97
C GLU A 104 -11.21 -17.93 -4.07
N THR A 105 -12.05 -18.93 -4.22
CA THR A 105 -13.16 -18.90 -5.18
C THR A 105 -14.35 -18.12 -4.64
N GLY A 106 -15.14 -17.54 -5.54
CA GLY A 106 -16.40 -16.88 -5.20
C GLY A 106 -16.24 -15.62 -4.35
N MET A 107 -15.13 -14.92 -4.48
CA MET A 107 -14.96 -13.61 -3.86
C MET A 107 -15.90 -12.60 -4.54
N SER A 108 -16.61 -11.82 -3.73
CA SER A 108 -17.40 -10.69 -4.21
C SER A 108 -16.52 -9.51 -4.61
N ALA A 109 -17.07 -8.59 -5.41
CA ALA A 109 -16.39 -7.35 -5.76
C ALA A 109 -15.96 -6.56 -4.51
N TYR A 110 -16.83 -6.51 -3.49
CA TYR A 110 -16.54 -5.86 -2.22
C TYR A 110 -15.31 -6.48 -1.52
N GLU A 111 -15.27 -7.80 -1.39
CA GLU A 111 -14.13 -8.50 -0.77
C GLU A 111 -12.83 -8.27 -1.55
N MET A 112 -12.87 -8.34 -2.89
CA MET A 112 -11.68 -8.10 -3.72
C MET A 112 -11.16 -6.66 -3.61
N MET A 113 -12.06 -5.68 -3.56
CA MET A 113 -11.69 -4.26 -3.50
C MET A 113 -11.11 -3.85 -2.15
N LEU A 114 -11.60 -4.45 -1.04
CA LEU A 114 -11.22 -4.08 0.32
C LEU A 114 -10.24 -5.06 0.98
N SER A 115 -9.86 -6.14 0.29
CA SER A 115 -8.83 -7.06 0.77
C SER A 115 -7.50 -6.32 0.99
N GLU A 116 -6.88 -6.54 2.14
CA GLU A 116 -5.56 -6.01 2.49
C GLU A 116 -4.51 -7.12 2.52
N SER A 117 -4.66 -8.17 1.69
CA SER A 117 -3.60 -9.16 1.48
C SER A 117 -2.30 -8.45 1.16
N GLN A 118 -1.23 -8.85 1.84
CA GLN A 118 0.07 -8.18 1.71
C GLN A 118 0.81 -8.60 0.42
N GLU A 119 1.96 -8.00 0.17
CA GLU A 119 2.86 -8.27 -0.97
C GLU A 119 2.18 -8.08 -2.33
N ARG A 120 1.45 -6.98 -2.50
CA ARG A 120 0.77 -6.63 -3.75
C ARG A 120 1.05 -5.18 -4.12
N MET A 121 1.27 -4.95 -5.42
CA MET A 121 1.42 -3.61 -5.98
C MET A 121 0.47 -3.43 -7.15
N LEU A 122 -0.03 -2.20 -7.33
CA LEU A 122 -0.75 -1.77 -8.51
C LEU A 122 0.13 -0.80 -9.31
N MET A 123 0.22 -1.01 -10.60
CA MET A 123 1.07 -0.20 -11.49
C MET A 123 0.29 0.29 -12.69
N VAL A 124 0.67 1.46 -13.19
CA VAL A 124 0.33 1.90 -14.55
C VAL A 124 1.57 1.74 -15.41
N LEU A 125 1.48 0.97 -16.47
CA LEU A 125 2.61 0.74 -17.38
C LEU A 125 2.55 1.66 -18.60
N LYS A 126 3.72 1.88 -19.20
CA LYS A 126 3.82 2.47 -20.53
C LYS A 126 3.19 1.55 -21.57
N PRO A 127 2.56 2.09 -22.61
CA PRO A 127 2.06 1.30 -23.72
C PRO A 127 3.13 0.37 -24.29
N GLU A 128 2.74 -0.83 -24.71
CA GLU A 128 3.59 -1.85 -25.35
C GLU A 128 4.69 -2.44 -24.44
N LYS A 129 4.65 -2.14 -23.12
CA LYS A 129 5.60 -2.69 -22.14
C LYS A 129 5.04 -3.87 -21.32
N GLU A 130 3.81 -4.29 -21.58
CA GLU A 130 3.12 -5.32 -20.82
C GLU A 130 3.86 -6.66 -20.84
N LYS A 131 4.34 -7.09 -22.03
CA LYS A 131 5.06 -8.36 -22.18
C LYS A 131 6.43 -8.35 -21.48
N GLU A 132 7.14 -7.22 -21.53
CA GLU A 132 8.41 -7.08 -20.83
C GLU A 132 8.20 -7.11 -19.31
N ALA A 133 7.16 -6.45 -18.84
CA ALA A 133 6.79 -6.45 -17.44
C ALA A 133 6.35 -7.85 -16.96
N GLU A 134 5.47 -8.53 -17.71
CA GLU A 134 5.04 -9.89 -17.42
C GLU A 134 6.21 -10.86 -17.31
N ALA A 135 7.17 -10.76 -18.22
CA ALA A 135 8.38 -11.61 -18.22
C ALA A 135 9.22 -11.41 -16.94
N ILE A 136 9.31 -10.17 -16.42
CA ILE A 136 10.02 -9.87 -15.18
C ILE A 136 9.30 -10.53 -13.99
N PHE A 137 7.99 -10.31 -13.81
CA PHE A 137 7.25 -10.90 -12.70
C PHE A 137 7.20 -12.43 -12.77
N THR A 138 7.05 -13.01 -13.95
CA THR A 138 7.14 -14.45 -14.18
C THR A 138 8.51 -15.02 -13.77
N LYS A 139 9.60 -14.33 -14.11
CA LYS A 139 10.97 -14.69 -13.69
C LYS A 139 11.10 -14.78 -12.16
N TRP A 140 10.46 -13.88 -11.46
CA TRP A 140 10.45 -13.85 -9.99
C TRP A 140 9.38 -14.73 -9.34
N GLY A 141 8.58 -15.46 -10.15
CA GLY A 141 7.53 -16.37 -9.67
C GLY A 141 6.31 -15.67 -9.07
N LEU A 142 6.06 -14.43 -9.48
CA LEU A 142 4.97 -13.58 -9.00
C LEU A 142 3.82 -13.53 -10.01
N ASP A 143 2.60 -13.35 -9.52
CA ASP A 143 1.45 -13.12 -10.39
C ASP A 143 1.55 -11.74 -11.07
N PHE A 144 1.08 -11.70 -12.32
CA PHE A 144 0.94 -10.49 -13.14
C PHE A 144 -0.38 -10.54 -13.88
N ALA A 145 -1.18 -9.51 -13.78
CA ALA A 145 -2.46 -9.43 -14.49
C ALA A 145 -2.79 -7.98 -14.88
N ILE A 146 -3.27 -7.79 -16.13
CA ILE A 146 -3.88 -6.53 -16.53
C ILE A 146 -5.30 -6.51 -15.95
N VAL A 147 -5.55 -5.61 -15.01
CA VAL A 147 -6.81 -5.52 -14.27
C VAL A 147 -7.62 -4.28 -14.62
N GLY A 148 -7.15 -3.47 -15.57
CA GLY A 148 -7.89 -2.29 -15.99
C GLY A 148 -7.07 -1.33 -16.85
N TYR A 149 -7.65 -0.15 -17.05
CA TYR A 149 -7.06 0.89 -17.88
C TYR A 149 -7.36 2.28 -17.33
N THR A 150 -6.44 3.22 -17.59
CA THR A 150 -6.67 4.64 -17.35
C THR A 150 -7.62 5.23 -18.37
N THR A 151 -8.51 6.12 -17.96
CA THR A 151 -9.56 6.70 -18.82
C THR A 151 -9.63 8.23 -18.68
N PRO A 152 -10.22 8.95 -19.64
CA PRO A 152 -10.46 10.38 -19.52
C PRO A 152 -11.71 10.72 -18.69
N SER A 153 -12.42 9.72 -18.18
CA SER A 153 -13.75 9.89 -17.55
C SER A 153 -13.69 10.64 -16.21
N LYS A 154 -12.53 10.65 -15.55
CA LYS A 154 -12.36 11.11 -14.16
C LYS A 154 -13.25 10.37 -13.16
N ARG A 155 -13.59 9.13 -13.49
CA ARG A 155 -14.42 8.26 -12.68
C ARG A 155 -13.64 7.02 -12.25
N PHE A 156 -13.98 6.54 -11.10
CA PHE A 156 -13.55 5.25 -10.59
C PHE A 156 -14.64 4.23 -10.88
N VAL A 157 -14.41 3.40 -11.90
CA VAL A 157 -15.36 2.40 -12.35
C VAL A 157 -14.85 1.01 -12.03
N VAL A 158 -15.67 0.22 -11.37
CA VAL A 158 -15.36 -1.18 -11.00
C VAL A 158 -16.36 -2.09 -11.67
N LYS A 159 -15.86 -3.09 -12.41
CA LYS A 159 -16.67 -4.08 -13.12
C LYS A 159 -16.38 -5.47 -12.59
N HIS A 160 -17.43 -6.30 -12.45
CA HIS A 160 -17.32 -7.71 -12.07
C HIS A 160 -18.49 -8.52 -12.63
N GLY A 161 -18.18 -9.69 -13.20
CA GLY A 161 -19.20 -10.57 -13.80
C GLY A 161 -20.00 -9.94 -14.94
N GLY A 162 -19.48 -8.92 -15.60
CA GLY A 162 -20.14 -8.16 -16.65
C GLY A 162 -20.94 -6.95 -16.16
N ASP A 163 -21.12 -6.79 -14.85
CA ASP A 163 -21.86 -5.69 -14.25
C ASP A 163 -20.93 -4.58 -13.74
N VAL A 164 -21.45 -3.34 -13.70
CA VAL A 164 -20.79 -2.21 -13.05
C VAL A 164 -21.14 -2.23 -11.56
N MET A 165 -20.15 -2.51 -10.74
CA MET A 165 -20.29 -2.62 -9.27
C MET A 165 -20.13 -1.27 -8.57
N ALA A 166 -19.35 -0.37 -9.15
CA ALA A 166 -19.18 1.00 -8.67
C ALA A 166 -18.89 1.94 -9.86
N ASP A 167 -19.38 3.16 -9.77
CA ASP A 167 -19.09 4.25 -10.71
C ASP A 167 -19.16 5.57 -9.94
N LEU A 168 -18.01 6.04 -9.46
CA LEU A 168 -17.87 7.17 -8.53
C LEU A 168 -16.92 8.23 -9.10
N PRO A 169 -17.11 9.52 -8.78
CA PRO A 169 -16.12 10.52 -9.14
C PRO A 169 -14.82 10.28 -8.36
N ILE A 170 -13.70 10.15 -9.08
CA ILE A 170 -12.44 9.67 -8.48
C ILE A 170 -11.77 10.73 -7.59
N LYS A 171 -11.93 11.99 -7.92
CA LYS A 171 -11.27 13.09 -7.22
C LYS A 171 -11.80 13.28 -5.80
N GLU A 172 -13.11 13.22 -5.66
CA GLU A 172 -13.81 13.33 -4.38
C GLU A 172 -13.45 12.17 -3.43
N LEU A 173 -13.13 10.99 -4.00
CA LEU A 173 -12.66 9.84 -3.23
C LEU A 173 -11.20 9.98 -2.77
N GLY A 174 -10.34 10.61 -3.60
CA GLY A 174 -8.91 10.64 -3.36
C GLY A 174 -8.39 11.89 -2.66
N ASP A 175 -8.80 13.06 -3.10
CA ASP A 175 -8.12 14.31 -2.75
C ASP A 175 -9.03 15.36 -2.09
N GLU A 176 -10.35 15.21 -2.08
CA GLU A 176 -11.30 16.20 -1.57
C GLU A 176 -11.83 15.91 -0.15
N ALA A 177 -11.05 15.18 0.64
CA ALA A 177 -11.37 15.02 2.07
C ALA A 177 -11.34 16.39 2.78
N PRO A 178 -12.26 16.67 3.72
CA PRO A 178 -12.27 17.93 4.44
C PRO A 178 -10.96 18.19 5.18
N LEU A 179 -10.33 19.33 4.90
CA LEU A 179 -9.18 19.81 5.65
C LEU A 179 -9.68 20.68 6.81
N TYR A 180 -9.59 20.15 8.01
CA TYR A 180 -10.05 20.85 9.22
C TYR A 180 -8.96 21.78 9.75
N ASP A 181 -9.28 23.08 9.87
CA ASP A 181 -8.51 24.02 10.67
C ASP A 181 -9.12 24.09 12.08
N ARG A 182 -8.63 23.24 12.96
CA ARG A 182 -9.15 23.13 14.33
C ARG A 182 -8.49 24.17 15.22
N PRO A 183 -9.28 24.81 16.12
CA PRO A 183 -8.72 25.71 17.12
C PRO A 183 -7.61 25.00 17.90
N HIS A 184 -6.47 25.61 18.00
CA HIS A 184 -5.34 25.11 18.77
C HIS A 184 -4.73 26.23 19.61
N VAL A 185 -4.14 25.84 20.73
CA VAL A 185 -3.35 26.74 21.57
C VAL A 185 -1.88 26.34 21.38
N ALA A 186 -1.06 27.32 21.03
CA ALA A 186 0.38 27.09 20.91
C ALA A 186 0.93 26.61 22.26
N SER A 187 1.64 25.48 22.27
CA SER A 187 2.34 25.02 23.45
C SER A 187 3.42 26.01 23.86
N ALA A 188 3.58 26.23 25.15
CA ALA A 188 4.71 27.01 25.64
C ALA A 188 6.02 26.37 25.15
N PRO A 189 7.00 27.16 24.70
CA PRO A 189 8.31 26.62 24.33
C PRO A 189 8.87 25.83 25.50
N LEU A 190 9.38 24.63 25.23
CA LEU A 190 10.10 23.88 26.25
C LEU A 190 11.36 24.64 26.65
N PRO A 191 11.74 24.63 27.92
CA PRO A 191 12.95 25.27 28.36
C PRO A 191 14.16 24.65 27.63
N VAL A 192 15.07 25.51 27.18
CA VAL A 192 16.31 25.06 26.57
C VAL A 192 17.17 24.44 27.66
N VAL A 193 17.49 23.16 27.53
CA VAL A 193 18.39 22.44 28.41
C VAL A 193 19.79 22.51 27.82
N HIS A 194 20.72 23.19 28.49
CA HIS A 194 22.12 23.23 28.08
C HIS A 194 22.87 22.00 28.61
N ALA A 195 23.84 21.50 27.82
CA ALA A 195 24.65 20.33 28.24
C ALA A 195 25.34 20.51 29.62
N ARG A 196 25.69 21.75 29.97
CA ARG A 196 26.27 22.09 31.27
C ARG A 196 25.30 21.96 32.46
N GLU A 197 24.01 21.90 32.20
CA GLU A 197 22.96 21.82 33.21
C GLU A 197 22.53 20.37 33.46
N VAL A 198 23.05 19.44 32.66
CA VAL A 198 22.79 18.01 32.82
C VAL A 198 24.01 17.36 33.42
N GLU A 199 23.96 17.02 34.70
CA GLU A 199 25.00 16.19 35.31
C GLU A 199 24.89 14.75 34.80
N PRO A 200 25.92 14.19 34.16
CA PRO A 200 25.86 12.81 33.73
C PRO A 200 25.79 11.90 34.97
N PRO A 201 24.78 11.02 35.08
CA PRO A 201 24.63 10.16 36.26
C PRO A 201 25.72 9.12 36.42
N LEU A 202 26.60 8.99 35.42
CA LEU A 202 27.68 8.02 35.35
C LEU A 202 28.93 8.70 34.77
N GLY A 203 30.13 8.23 35.17
CA GLY A 203 31.38 8.60 34.48
C GLY A 203 31.30 8.20 32.99
N ILE A 204 32.09 8.88 32.15
CA ILE A 204 32.05 8.72 30.68
C ILE A 204 32.20 7.25 30.25
N SER A 205 33.12 6.50 30.85
CA SER A 205 33.34 5.08 30.53
C SER A 205 32.13 4.22 30.85
N ALA A 206 31.52 4.40 32.03
CA ALA A 206 30.35 3.67 32.46
C ALA A 206 29.10 4.05 31.62
N ALA A 207 28.98 5.31 31.23
CA ALA A 207 27.93 5.75 30.33
C ALA A 207 28.07 5.12 28.92
N LEU A 208 29.29 5.06 28.40
CA LEU A 208 29.61 4.44 27.12
C LEU A 208 29.32 2.94 27.14
N GLU A 209 29.75 2.21 28.16
CA GLU A 209 29.42 0.77 28.30
C GLU A 209 27.94 0.52 28.32
N LYS A 210 27.18 1.32 29.07
CA LYS A 210 25.73 1.21 29.13
C LYS A 210 25.05 1.49 27.77
N LEU A 211 25.52 2.51 27.07
CA LEU A 211 24.99 2.87 25.75
C LEU A 211 25.25 1.78 24.70
N ILE A 212 26.47 1.25 24.65
CA ILE A 212 26.84 0.18 23.71
C ILE A 212 26.06 -1.10 23.99
N ALA A 213 25.65 -1.35 25.23
CA ALA A 213 24.90 -2.51 25.65
C ALA A 213 23.39 -2.40 25.38
N THR A 214 22.86 -1.21 25.03
CA THR A 214 21.43 -1.05 24.74
C THR A 214 21.08 -1.63 23.37
N PRO A 215 19.90 -2.31 23.23
CA PRO A 215 19.49 -2.91 21.95
C PRO A 215 19.47 -1.94 20.77
N GLU A 216 19.14 -0.67 21.01
CA GLU A 216 19.06 0.36 19.96
C GLU A 216 20.42 0.80 19.43
N LEU A 217 21.46 0.79 20.30
CA LEU A 217 22.78 1.34 20.00
C LEU A 217 23.88 0.29 19.84
N CYS A 218 23.63 -0.96 20.25
CA CYS A 218 24.60 -2.05 20.09
C CYS A 218 24.84 -2.43 18.62
N SER A 219 25.91 -3.17 18.38
CA SER A 219 26.18 -3.72 17.05
C SER A 219 25.05 -4.64 16.58
N LYS A 220 24.59 -4.47 15.35
CA LYS A 220 23.55 -5.30 14.70
C LYS A 220 24.10 -6.51 13.94
N ARG A 221 25.38 -6.84 14.09
CA ARG A 221 26.01 -7.97 13.38
C ARG A 221 25.47 -9.35 13.76
N TRP A 222 24.67 -9.41 14.80
CA TRP A 222 24.03 -10.65 15.29
C TRP A 222 22.62 -10.88 14.69
N VAL A 223 22.05 -9.89 13.99
CA VAL A 223 20.76 -9.96 13.32
C VAL A 223 20.91 -10.59 11.95
#